data_69d5eedc2962261ca0f3233ecc8f1b45
#
_entry.id   69d5eedc2962261ca0f3233ecc8f1b45
#
_cell.length_a   1.000
_cell.length_b   1.000
_cell.length_c   1.000
_cell.angle_alpha   90.00
_cell.angle_beta   90.00
_cell.angle_gamma   90.00
#
_symmetry.space_group_name_H-M   'P 1'
#
loop_
_entity.id
_entity.type
_entity.pdbx_description
1 polymer ?
#
loop_
_entity_poly.entity_id
_entity_poly.type
_entity_poly.pdbx_seq_one_letter_code
_entity_poly.pdbx_strand_id
1 'polypeptide(L)'
;DLQLFHVGGMFTAPVAVNEIIDRKAVPLTYHPEFFDYGKNEISPKDFEEVRGGGYAGFRLHYPLNSLTYLDEVVSFLGASYFRALGQGHKYGLSARGLAIDAASMKGEEFPAFTEFYIQKPRRNAREIKIFAVLDSPSAAGAYRFTLKPGKDTVMDVDAALYFRKPVE
;
A
#
# COMPACT_ATOMS: atom_id res chain seq x y z
N ASP A 1 -4.34 -1.72 -13.28
CA ASP A 1 -3.30 -0.67 -13.34
C ASP A 1 -2.77 -0.37 -11.95
N LEU A 2 -1.49 -0.02 -11.83
CA LEU A 2 -0.82 0.36 -10.58
C LEU A 2 -0.53 1.85 -10.62
N GLN A 3 -0.94 2.58 -9.59
CA GLN A 3 -0.53 3.95 -9.36
C GLN A 3 0.18 4.07 -8.02
N LEU A 4 1.29 4.79 -8.02
CA LEU A 4 2.15 4.99 -6.85
C LEU A 4 1.83 6.34 -6.21
N PHE A 5 1.88 6.42 -4.88
CA PHE A 5 1.77 7.67 -4.14
C PHE A 5 3.16 8.22 -3.84
N HIS A 6 3.35 9.50 -4.06
CA HIS A 6 4.57 10.22 -3.69
C HIS A 6 4.59 10.47 -2.17
N VAL A 7 5.78 10.40 -1.56
CA VAL A 7 5.96 10.88 -0.18
C VAL A 7 5.66 12.38 -0.10
N GLY A 8 5.03 12.82 0.96
CA GLY A 8 4.72 14.22 1.18
C GLY A 8 3.57 14.42 2.15
N GLY A 9 3.35 15.65 2.57
CA GLY A 9 2.30 15.97 3.53
C GLY A 9 2.42 15.17 4.82
N MET A 10 1.41 14.36 5.12
CA MET A 10 1.40 13.48 6.30
C MET A 10 2.12 12.14 6.10
N PHE A 11 2.42 11.76 4.86
CA PHE A 11 3.02 10.47 4.50
C PHE A 11 4.47 10.67 4.08
N THR A 12 5.35 10.86 5.07
CA THR A 12 6.75 11.23 4.85
C THR A 12 7.72 10.05 4.87
N ALA A 13 7.28 8.89 5.38
CA ALA A 13 8.09 7.68 5.39
C ALA A 13 7.96 6.94 4.05
N PRO A 14 9.05 6.71 3.32
CA PRO A 14 9.01 5.94 2.09
C PRO A 14 8.82 4.45 2.37
N VAL A 15 8.20 3.77 1.41
CA VAL A 15 8.06 2.31 1.38
C VAL A 15 8.72 1.75 0.12
N ALA A 16 9.33 0.58 0.23
CA ALA A 16 9.83 -0.13 -0.93
C ALA A 16 8.65 -0.82 -1.64
N VAL A 17 8.54 -0.63 -2.96
CA VAL A 17 7.55 -1.31 -3.78
C VAL A 17 8.26 -2.14 -4.85
N ASN A 18 7.93 -3.42 -4.91
CA ASN A 18 8.51 -4.39 -5.83
C ASN A 18 7.42 -5.08 -6.64
N GLU A 19 7.69 -5.41 -7.90
CA GLU A 19 6.90 -6.38 -8.65
C GLU A 19 7.52 -7.78 -8.53
N ILE A 20 6.67 -8.81 -8.45
CA ILE A 20 7.10 -10.20 -8.59
C ILE A 20 6.83 -10.62 -10.03
N ILE A 21 7.89 -10.82 -10.82
CA ILE A 21 7.86 -11.27 -12.20
C ILE A 21 8.67 -12.58 -12.26
N ASP A 22 8.04 -13.66 -12.72
CA ASP A 22 8.69 -14.99 -12.84
C ASP A 22 9.39 -15.43 -11.54
N ARG A 23 8.73 -15.22 -10.41
CA ARG A 23 9.22 -15.52 -9.04
C ARG A 23 10.43 -14.69 -8.59
N LYS A 24 10.74 -13.61 -9.28
CA LYS A 24 11.80 -12.68 -8.89
C LYS A 24 11.19 -11.35 -8.47
N ALA A 25 11.66 -10.80 -7.38
CA ALA A 25 11.33 -9.45 -6.97
C ALA A 25 12.14 -8.45 -7.81
N VAL A 26 11.45 -7.52 -8.43
CA VAL A 26 12.02 -6.44 -9.24
C VAL A 26 11.61 -5.13 -8.59
N PRO A 27 12.54 -4.35 -8.03
CA PRO A 27 12.22 -3.07 -7.42
C PRO A 27 11.61 -2.10 -8.45
N LEU A 28 10.57 -1.40 -8.04
CA LEU A 28 10.08 -0.23 -8.74
C LEU A 28 10.92 0.97 -8.27
N THR A 29 11.90 1.34 -9.08
CA THR A 29 12.77 2.48 -8.79
C THR A 29 11.95 3.76 -8.76
N TYR A 30 12.21 4.62 -7.77
CA TYR A 30 11.56 5.92 -7.70
C TYR A 30 12.02 6.82 -8.83
N HIS A 31 11.05 7.44 -9.52
CA HIS A 31 11.25 8.37 -10.61
C HIS A 31 10.35 9.59 -10.38
N PRO A 32 10.90 10.74 -9.95
CA PRO A 32 10.10 11.93 -9.68
C PRO A 32 9.34 12.45 -10.90
N GLU A 33 9.84 12.22 -12.12
CA GLU A 33 9.19 12.58 -13.37
C GLU A 33 7.88 11.84 -13.66
N PHE A 34 7.56 10.78 -12.91
CA PHE A 34 6.28 10.07 -13.05
C PHE A 34 5.12 10.77 -12.32
N PHE A 35 5.40 11.83 -11.60
CA PHE A 35 4.40 12.55 -10.83
C PHE A 35 4.08 13.90 -11.45
N ASP A 36 2.79 14.23 -11.50
CA ASP A 36 2.30 15.56 -11.84
C ASP A 36 2.17 16.39 -10.56
N TYR A 37 2.98 17.40 -10.43
CA TYR A 37 2.99 18.32 -9.27
C TYR A 37 1.99 19.48 -9.44
N GLY A 38 1.23 19.50 -10.52
CA GLY A 38 0.19 20.47 -10.80
C GLY A 38 0.76 21.89 -10.92
N LYS A 39 0.19 22.82 -10.13
CA LYS A 39 0.62 24.24 -10.12
C LYS A 39 1.75 24.53 -9.14
N ASN A 40 2.29 23.53 -8.46
CA ASN A 40 3.39 23.74 -7.55
C ASN A 40 4.69 23.90 -8.36
N GLU A 41 5.39 25.01 -8.13
CA GLU A 41 6.72 25.27 -8.70
C GLU A 41 7.79 24.44 -7.96
N ILE A 42 7.60 23.12 -7.95
CA ILE A 42 8.52 22.19 -7.30
C ILE A 42 9.20 21.40 -8.40
N SER A 43 10.52 21.52 -8.47
CA SER A 43 11.27 20.68 -9.37
C SER A 43 11.36 19.27 -8.80
N PRO A 44 11.35 18.22 -9.64
CA PRO A 44 11.57 16.85 -9.18
C PRO A 44 12.84 16.68 -8.34
N LYS A 45 13.90 17.46 -8.62
CA LYS A 45 15.15 17.46 -7.88
C LYS A 45 15.03 17.96 -6.43
N ASP A 46 14.10 18.88 -6.18
CA ASP A 46 13.88 19.42 -4.83
C ASP A 46 13.41 18.33 -3.86
N PHE A 47 12.75 17.28 -4.35
CA PHE A 47 12.34 16.14 -3.53
C PHE A 47 13.47 15.18 -3.23
N GLU A 48 14.41 14.99 -4.15
CA GLU A 48 15.60 14.16 -3.93
C GLU A 48 16.54 14.78 -2.89
N GLU A 49 16.75 16.08 -2.97
CA GLU A 49 17.68 16.80 -2.09
C GLU A 49 17.12 17.01 -0.68
N VAL A 50 15.80 17.30 -0.55
CA VAL A 50 15.21 17.72 0.73
C VAL A 50 14.68 16.54 1.54
N ARG A 51 14.24 15.44 0.91
CA ARG A 51 13.53 14.34 1.60
C ARG A 51 13.90 12.93 1.15
N GLY A 52 14.87 12.81 0.25
CA GLY A 52 15.27 11.49 -0.26
C GLY A 52 14.17 10.79 -1.01
N GLY A 53 13.38 11.47 -1.83
CA GLY A 53 12.30 10.95 -2.69
C GLY A 53 11.79 9.53 -2.42
N GLY A 54 10.59 9.18 -2.80
CA GLY A 54 10.14 7.81 -2.61
C GLY A 54 8.64 7.64 -2.76
N TYR A 55 8.20 6.42 -2.65
CA TYR A 55 6.78 6.07 -2.66
C TYR A 55 6.25 5.97 -1.24
N ALA A 56 5.10 6.60 -0.97
CA ALA A 56 4.41 6.48 0.32
C ALA A 56 3.45 5.28 0.37
N GLY A 57 3.22 4.66 -0.76
CA GLY A 57 2.29 3.56 -0.94
C GLY A 57 1.81 3.49 -2.39
N PHE A 58 0.69 2.81 -2.61
CA PHE A 58 0.14 2.62 -3.96
C PHE A 58 -1.36 2.33 -3.93
N ARG A 59 -1.98 2.42 -5.11
CA ARG A 59 -3.33 1.93 -5.35
C ARG A 59 -3.40 1.10 -6.63
N LEU A 60 -4.33 0.18 -6.66
CA LEU A 60 -4.62 -0.62 -7.84
C LEU A 60 -5.97 -0.23 -8.43
N HIS A 61 -6.01 -0.18 -9.74
CA HIS A 61 -7.20 0.11 -10.52
C HIS A 61 -7.62 -1.09 -11.35
N TYR A 62 -8.94 -1.26 -11.47
CA TYR A 62 -9.57 -2.34 -12.21
C TYR A 62 -10.88 -1.84 -12.83
N PRO A 63 -11.34 -2.37 -13.99
CA PRO A 63 -12.63 -2.02 -14.57
C PRO A 63 -13.77 -2.63 -13.74
N LEU A 64 -14.07 -2.01 -12.57
CA LEU A 64 -15.02 -2.53 -11.59
C LEU A 64 -16.47 -2.17 -11.92
N ASN A 65 -16.71 -0.90 -12.26
CA ASN A 65 -18.05 -0.38 -12.57
C ASN A 65 -18.31 -0.28 -14.07
N SER A 66 -17.27 -0.15 -14.89
CA SER A 66 -17.37 -0.03 -16.33
C SER A 66 -16.14 -0.64 -16.99
N LEU A 67 -16.29 -1.09 -18.25
CA LEU A 67 -15.16 -1.54 -19.07
C LEU A 67 -14.42 -0.39 -19.75
N THR A 68 -14.95 0.84 -19.66
CA THR A 68 -14.39 2.02 -20.33
C THR A 68 -13.47 2.86 -19.47
N TYR A 69 -13.45 2.62 -18.15
CA TYR A 69 -12.54 3.28 -17.22
C TYR A 69 -12.15 2.33 -16.07
N LEU A 70 -11.12 2.73 -15.34
CA LEU A 70 -10.58 1.96 -14.23
C LEU A 70 -10.91 2.64 -12.90
N ASP A 71 -11.53 1.89 -12.00
CA ASP A 71 -11.83 2.32 -10.64
C ASP A 71 -10.68 1.95 -9.69
N GLU A 72 -10.43 2.75 -8.67
CA GLU A 72 -9.63 2.32 -7.53
C GLU A 72 -10.33 1.13 -6.85
N VAL A 73 -9.67 0.02 -6.67
CA VAL A 73 -10.21 -1.15 -5.96
C VAL A 73 -9.54 -1.42 -4.64
N VAL A 74 -8.29 -1.00 -4.50
CA VAL A 74 -7.53 -1.08 -3.25
C VAL A 74 -6.48 0.01 -3.18
N SER A 75 -6.24 0.54 -1.99
CA SER A 75 -5.10 1.40 -1.70
C SER A 75 -4.41 0.99 -0.42
N PHE A 76 -3.08 1.17 -0.40
CA PHE A 76 -2.20 0.99 0.74
C PHE A 76 -1.43 2.28 0.95
N LEU A 77 -1.52 2.88 2.14
CA LEU A 77 -0.89 4.16 2.42
C LEU A 77 -0.71 4.39 3.92
N GLY A 78 0.49 4.79 4.33
CA GLY A 78 0.79 5.11 5.73
C GLY A 78 0.88 3.87 6.63
N ALA A 79 0.72 4.06 7.93
CA ALA A 79 0.96 3.06 8.97
C ALA A 79 0.05 1.83 8.86
N SER A 80 0.45 0.86 8.07
CA SER A 80 -0.22 -0.40 7.72
C SER A 80 -1.70 -0.27 7.31
N TYR A 81 -2.10 0.92 6.82
CA TYR A 81 -3.46 1.18 6.36
C TYR A 81 -3.70 0.56 4.99
N PHE A 82 -4.90 0.01 4.82
CA PHE A 82 -5.41 -0.39 3.51
C PHE A 82 -6.93 -0.20 3.43
N ARG A 83 -7.42 -0.06 2.20
CA ARG A 83 -8.83 0.15 1.89
C ARG A 83 -9.19 -0.59 0.61
N ALA A 84 -10.37 -1.22 0.57
CA ALA A 84 -10.89 -1.85 -0.63
C ALA A 84 -12.30 -1.37 -0.96
N LEU A 85 -12.63 -1.31 -2.27
CA LEU A 85 -13.92 -0.89 -2.79
C LEU A 85 -14.55 -2.01 -3.62
N GLY A 86 -15.86 -2.24 -3.43
CA GLY A 86 -16.69 -3.05 -4.29
C GLY A 86 -17.39 -2.23 -5.36
N GLN A 87 -18.07 -2.91 -6.28
CA GLN A 87 -18.82 -2.27 -7.35
C GLN A 87 -19.91 -1.34 -6.80
N GLY A 88 -20.02 -0.14 -7.36
CA GLY A 88 -21.00 0.87 -6.94
C GLY A 88 -20.67 1.62 -5.65
N HIS A 89 -19.58 1.27 -4.97
CA HIS A 89 -19.16 1.96 -3.77
C HIS A 89 -18.43 3.26 -4.11
N LYS A 90 -18.79 4.36 -3.42
CA LYS A 90 -18.08 5.64 -3.51
C LYS A 90 -16.88 5.70 -2.57
N TYR A 91 -16.94 4.96 -1.48
CA TYR A 91 -15.89 4.86 -0.48
C TYR A 91 -15.85 3.42 0.06
N GLY A 92 -14.63 2.88 0.26
CA GLY A 92 -14.43 1.53 0.72
C GLY A 92 -14.27 1.39 2.23
N LEU A 93 -14.36 0.16 2.70
CA LEU A 93 -13.98 -0.19 4.05
C LEU A 93 -12.47 -0.09 4.20
N SER A 94 -12.04 0.50 5.31
CA SER A 94 -10.62 0.62 5.64
C SER A 94 -10.28 -0.22 6.87
N ALA A 95 -9.05 -0.70 6.88
CA ALA A 95 -8.46 -1.44 8.00
C ALA A 95 -7.00 -1.07 8.16
N ARG A 96 -6.42 -1.58 9.23
CA ARG A 96 -5.00 -1.45 9.53
C ARG A 96 -4.43 -2.85 9.80
N GLY A 97 -3.21 -3.10 9.34
CA GLY A 97 -2.57 -4.39 9.56
C GLY A 97 -2.41 -4.70 11.05
N LEU A 98 -1.91 -3.74 11.81
CA LEU A 98 -1.77 -3.85 13.27
C LEU A 98 -1.87 -2.47 13.91
N ALA A 99 -2.51 -2.41 15.08
CA ALA A 99 -2.46 -1.30 16.02
C ALA A 99 -2.20 -1.89 17.40
N ILE A 100 -1.29 -1.31 18.16
CA ILE A 100 -0.88 -1.77 19.49
C ILE A 100 -1.23 -0.67 20.47
N ASP A 101 -1.79 -1.06 21.61
CA ASP A 101 -2.21 -0.16 22.69
C ASP A 101 -3.16 0.96 22.21
N ALA A 102 -4.01 0.65 21.23
CA ALA A 102 -4.96 1.60 20.67
C ALA A 102 -5.92 2.13 21.74
N ALA A 103 -6.11 3.47 21.77
CA ALA A 103 -6.85 4.19 22.79
C ALA A 103 -6.29 4.05 24.22
N SER A 104 -5.05 3.65 24.38
CA SER A 104 -4.36 3.53 25.67
C SER A 104 -3.80 4.88 26.13
N MET A 105 -3.87 5.12 27.45
CA MET A 105 -3.20 6.27 28.08
C MET A 105 -1.66 6.19 28.03
N LYS A 106 -1.10 5.01 27.75
CA LYS A 106 0.35 4.77 27.64
C LYS A 106 0.93 5.18 26.27
N GLY A 107 0.08 5.56 25.33
CA GLY A 107 0.43 5.87 23.94
C GLY A 107 0.07 4.72 23.00
N GLU A 108 -0.12 5.07 21.74
CA GLU A 108 -0.47 4.15 20.66
C GLU A 108 0.74 3.87 19.78
N GLU A 109 0.86 2.64 19.29
CA GLU A 109 1.85 2.28 18.29
C GLU A 109 1.14 1.77 17.03
N PHE A 110 1.45 2.39 15.91
CA PHE A 110 0.92 2.00 14.60
C PHE A 110 2.06 1.44 13.73
N PRO A 111 2.27 0.12 13.74
CA PRO A 111 3.24 -0.52 12.87
C PRO A 111 3.00 -0.17 11.41
N ALA A 112 4.07 0.01 10.63
CA ALA A 112 3.99 0.40 9.24
C ALA A 112 4.33 -0.77 8.31
N PHE A 113 3.72 -0.82 7.14
CA PHE A 113 4.27 -1.61 6.05
C PHE A 113 5.48 -0.87 5.48
N THR A 114 6.63 -1.53 5.48
CA THR A 114 7.90 -0.97 5.02
C THR A 114 8.24 -1.41 3.59
N GLU A 115 7.73 -2.57 3.19
CA GLU A 115 7.98 -3.15 1.88
C GLU A 115 6.72 -3.82 1.34
N PHE A 116 6.52 -3.70 0.03
CA PHE A 116 5.47 -4.39 -0.70
C PHE A 116 6.05 -5.16 -1.87
N TYR A 117 5.41 -6.32 -2.17
CA TYR A 117 5.71 -7.17 -3.29
C TYR A 117 4.41 -7.50 -4.01
N ILE A 118 4.22 -6.95 -5.20
CA ILE A 118 2.99 -7.07 -5.99
C ILE A 118 3.22 -8.14 -7.05
N GLN A 119 2.51 -9.25 -6.95
CA GLN A 119 2.63 -10.30 -7.96
C GLN A 119 1.99 -9.84 -9.27
N LYS A 120 2.81 -9.74 -10.32
CA LYS A 120 2.31 -9.36 -11.65
C LYS A 120 1.23 -10.35 -12.11
N PRO A 121 -0.02 -9.89 -12.31
CA PRO A 121 -1.10 -10.79 -12.69
C PRO A 121 -0.95 -11.25 -14.12
N ARG A 122 -1.41 -12.47 -14.42
CA ARG A 122 -1.56 -12.93 -15.80
C ARG A 122 -2.71 -12.16 -16.47
N ARG A 123 -2.72 -12.11 -17.82
CA ARG A 123 -3.68 -11.31 -18.60
C ARG A 123 -5.17 -11.54 -18.24
N ASN A 124 -5.55 -12.73 -17.82
CA ASN A 124 -6.93 -13.08 -17.47
C ASN A 124 -7.09 -13.41 -15.97
N ALA A 125 -6.18 -12.92 -15.13
CA ALA A 125 -6.26 -13.15 -13.70
C ALA A 125 -7.51 -12.46 -13.12
N ARG A 126 -8.20 -13.16 -12.22
CA ARG A 126 -9.34 -12.64 -11.48
C ARG A 126 -8.98 -12.23 -10.06
N GLU A 127 -7.73 -12.42 -9.69
CA GLU A 127 -7.18 -12.06 -8.39
C GLU A 127 -5.77 -11.52 -8.55
N ILE A 128 -5.35 -10.73 -7.57
CA ILE A 128 -3.97 -10.30 -7.44
C ILE A 128 -3.48 -10.59 -6.03
N LYS A 129 -2.22 -11.00 -5.91
CA LYS A 129 -1.55 -11.22 -4.62
C LYS A 129 -0.56 -10.11 -4.35
N ILE A 130 -0.63 -9.60 -3.13
CA ILE A 130 0.25 -8.57 -2.60
C ILE A 130 0.83 -9.11 -1.31
N PHE A 131 2.14 -9.00 -1.15
CA PHE A 131 2.81 -9.33 0.10
C PHE A 131 3.35 -8.05 0.70
N ALA A 132 3.37 -7.97 2.03
CA ALA A 132 3.91 -6.82 2.74
C ALA A 132 4.73 -7.26 3.94
N VAL A 133 5.77 -6.49 4.23
CA VAL A 133 6.55 -6.58 5.46
C VAL A 133 6.09 -5.48 6.40
N LEU A 134 5.71 -5.86 7.61
CA LEU A 134 5.32 -4.92 8.66
C LEU A 134 6.45 -4.81 9.67
N ASP A 135 6.74 -3.59 10.10
CA ASP A 135 7.77 -3.33 11.10
C ASP A 135 7.37 -2.22 12.08
N SER A 136 7.78 -2.39 13.34
CA SER A 136 7.67 -1.41 14.40
C SER A 136 8.58 -1.77 15.58
N PRO A 137 8.75 -0.89 16.58
CA PRO A 137 9.49 -1.21 17.80
C PRO A 137 8.99 -2.45 18.56
N SER A 138 7.68 -2.74 18.51
CA SER A 138 7.07 -3.83 19.28
C SER A 138 6.83 -5.10 18.47
N ALA A 139 6.72 -5.02 17.14
CA ALA A 139 6.35 -6.16 16.32
C ALA A 139 6.97 -6.09 14.92
N ALA A 140 7.22 -7.25 14.34
CA ALA A 140 7.44 -7.45 12.91
C ALA A 140 6.35 -8.37 12.36
N GLY A 141 6.07 -8.28 11.06
CA GLY A 141 5.07 -9.13 10.44
C GLY A 141 5.27 -9.34 8.95
N ALA A 142 4.74 -10.45 8.46
CA ALA A 142 4.63 -10.75 7.05
C ALA A 142 3.15 -10.96 6.70
N TYR A 143 2.70 -10.28 5.66
CA TYR A 143 1.31 -10.30 5.22
C TYR A 143 1.20 -10.82 3.79
N ARG A 144 0.11 -11.53 3.53
CA ARG A 144 -0.35 -11.85 2.18
C ARG A 144 -1.78 -11.39 2.04
N PHE A 145 -2.03 -10.55 1.06
CA PHE A 145 -3.35 -10.11 0.64
C PHE A 145 -3.68 -10.79 -0.68
N THR A 146 -4.84 -11.45 -0.76
CA THR A 146 -5.38 -11.97 -2.02
C THR A 146 -6.64 -11.18 -2.33
N LEU A 147 -6.54 -10.27 -3.30
CA LEU A 147 -7.63 -9.37 -3.69
C LEU A 147 -8.37 -9.94 -4.89
N LYS A 148 -9.69 -10.04 -4.77
CA LYS A 148 -10.63 -10.47 -5.82
C LYS A 148 -11.63 -9.34 -6.05
N PRO A 149 -11.41 -8.46 -7.07
CA PRO A 149 -12.37 -7.41 -7.39
C PRO A 149 -13.71 -7.97 -7.86
N GLY A 150 -14.82 -7.34 -7.47
CA GLY A 150 -16.15 -7.78 -7.86
C GLY A 150 -17.26 -6.89 -7.32
N LYS A 151 -18.53 -7.36 -7.43
CA LYS A 151 -19.66 -6.70 -6.78
C LYS A 151 -19.34 -6.46 -5.31
N ASP A 152 -18.92 -7.51 -4.64
CA ASP A 152 -18.24 -7.46 -3.34
C ASP A 152 -16.76 -7.74 -3.60
N THR A 153 -15.93 -6.75 -3.47
CA THR A 153 -14.48 -6.97 -3.53
C THR A 153 -14.04 -7.69 -2.27
N VAL A 154 -13.48 -8.88 -2.44
CA VAL A 154 -13.00 -9.72 -1.35
C VAL A 154 -11.49 -9.58 -1.21
N MET A 155 -11.03 -9.38 0.01
CA MET A 155 -9.63 -9.39 0.36
C MET A 155 -9.39 -10.44 1.44
N ASP A 156 -8.80 -11.57 1.06
CA ASP A 156 -8.31 -12.56 2.02
C ASP A 156 -6.96 -12.08 2.56
N VAL A 157 -6.80 -12.08 3.87
CA VAL A 157 -5.60 -11.60 4.56
C VAL A 157 -5.02 -12.71 5.42
N ASP A 158 -3.80 -13.12 5.11
CA ASP A 158 -2.99 -13.99 5.95
C ASP A 158 -1.87 -13.16 6.58
N ALA A 159 -1.67 -13.28 7.89
CA ALA A 159 -0.62 -12.56 8.62
C ALA A 159 0.13 -13.50 9.56
N ALA A 160 1.46 -13.35 9.58
CA ALA A 160 2.33 -13.92 10.58
C ALA A 160 2.97 -12.77 11.37
N LEU A 161 2.68 -12.69 12.66
CA LEU A 161 3.16 -11.62 13.55
C LEU A 161 4.18 -12.17 14.55
N TYR A 162 5.22 -11.42 14.77
CA TYR A 162 6.32 -11.73 15.67
C TYR A 162 6.51 -10.54 16.62
N PHE A 163 6.08 -10.70 17.87
CA PHE A 163 6.23 -9.68 18.89
C PHE A 163 7.64 -9.69 19.46
N ARG A 164 8.24 -8.50 19.60
CA ARG A 164 9.58 -8.28 20.16
C ARG A 164 9.56 -8.08 21.66
N LYS A 165 8.39 -7.76 22.21
CA LYS A 165 8.10 -7.57 23.62
C LYS A 165 6.63 -7.89 23.89
N PRO A 166 6.24 -8.13 25.17
CA PRO A 166 4.82 -8.23 25.53
C PRO A 166 4.05 -6.97 25.12
N VAL A 167 2.86 -7.16 24.59
CA VAL A 167 1.89 -6.10 24.24
C VAL A 167 0.58 -6.41 24.95
N GLU A 168 -0.19 -5.40 25.34
CA GLU A 168 -1.49 -5.52 26.01
C GLU A 168 -2.64 -5.26 25.04
#